data_418a80fcb8138170dba63c91e09a1db5
#
_entry.id   418a80fcb8138170dba63c91e09a1db5
#
_cell.length_a   1.000
_cell.length_b   1.000
_cell.length_c   1.000
_cell.angle_alpha   90.00
_cell.angle_beta   90.00
_cell.angle_gamma   90.00
#
_symmetry.space_group_name_H-M   'P 1'
#
loop_
_entity.id
_entity.type
_entity.pdbx_description
1 polymer ?
#
loop_
_entity_poly.entity_id
_entity_poly.type
_entity_poly.pdbx_seq_one_letter_code
_entity_poly.pdbx_strand_id
1 'polypeptide(L)'
;MSAEPVVAVQGMTRRYGDVVAAEDVTFEVRRGEMFGLIGPDGAGKTTTLRVILGLLAPHAGTVRTCGLEPVRQGTELSRRIGYLSQRFSLYGDLTVDENISFFASIHGVKGWKPRRDELLDLLRMTPFRGRLADRLSGGMKQKLALACTLIHTPELLVLDEPTTGVDPVSRRDFWKILSHLQRDGLTLLVTTPYLDEAERCQRIALMDRGRLLTVDAPSHLKAEAGEAILEILARPKRQATERLRELPEVADVQSFGERLHATLKGIDRANPEATKAAASRLAADLAAHGIEVESVRPVLPTLEDIFIARIEAAGLDTAAAVR
;
A
#
# COMPACT_ATOMS: atom_id res chain seq x y z
N MET A 1 -28.91 3.32 4.47
CA MET A 1 -28.43 1.94 4.68
C MET A 1 -27.05 1.87 4.01
N SER A 2 -25.95 1.72 4.76
CA SER A 2 -24.63 1.52 4.15
C SER A 2 -24.63 0.18 3.43
N ALA A 3 -24.17 0.16 2.17
CA ALA A 3 -24.03 -1.07 1.40
C ALA A 3 -23.11 -2.03 2.15
N GLU A 4 -23.46 -3.33 2.13
CA GLU A 4 -22.63 -4.38 2.76
C GLU A 4 -21.19 -4.35 2.18
N PRO A 5 -20.15 -4.41 3.04
CA PRO A 5 -18.76 -4.37 2.57
C PRO A 5 -18.44 -5.59 1.70
N VAL A 6 -17.56 -5.40 0.71
CA VAL A 6 -17.10 -6.49 -0.17
C VAL A 6 -16.14 -7.42 0.59
N VAL A 7 -15.33 -6.87 1.50
CA VAL A 7 -14.52 -7.64 2.44
C VAL A 7 -14.83 -7.16 3.84
N ALA A 8 -15.10 -8.08 4.76
CA ALA A 8 -15.23 -7.83 6.19
C ALA A 8 -14.31 -8.78 6.94
N VAL A 9 -13.39 -8.25 7.73
CA VAL A 9 -12.46 -8.97 8.58
C VAL A 9 -12.71 -8.52 10.02
N GLN A 10 -12.95 -9.46 10.95
CA GLN A 10 -13.27 -9.16 12.34
C GLN A 10 -12.46 -10.06 13.28
N GLY A 11 -11.55 -9.47 14.04
CA GLY A 11 -10.73 -10.17 15.04
C GLY A 11 -9.86 -11.29 14.45
N MET A 12 -9.49 -11.19 13.18
CA MET A 12 -8.81 -12.26 12.47
C MET A 12 -7.40 -12.46 13.01
N THR A 13 -7.12 -13.69 13.45
CA THR A 13 -5.79 -14.11 13.91
C THR A 13 -5.31 -15.31 13.13
N ARG A 14 -4.03 -15.25 12.68
CA ARG A 14 -3.36 -16.36 12.00
C ARG A 14 -1.94 -16.54 12.52
N ARG A 15 -1.58 -17.81 12.80
CA ARG A 15 -0.26 -18.22 13.31
C ARG A 15 0.38 -19.26 12.39
N TYR A 16 1.71 -19.33 12.42
CA TYR A 16 2.53 -20.38 11.82
C TYR A 16 3.48 -20.90 12.91
N GLY A 17 3.14 -22.04 13.50
CA GLY A 17 3.81 -22.49 14.73
C GLY A 17 3.69 -21.42 15.81
N ASP A 18 4.82 -20.98 16.35
CA ASP A 18 4.88 -19.96 17.40
C ASP A 18 4.82 -18.52 16.86
N VAL A 19 4.94 -18.34 15.53
CA VAL A 19 4.93 -17.01 14.92
C VAL A 19 3.50 -16.54 14.68
N VAL A 20 3.13 -15.41 15.27
CA VAL A 20 1.86 -14.73 15.03
C VAL A 20 2.01 -13.84 13.79
N ALA A 21 1.48 -14.29 12.67
CA ALA A 21 1.59 -13.57 11.40
C ALA A 21 0.50 -12.50 11.18
N ALA A 22 -0.63 -12.65 11.86
CA ALA A 22 -1.70 -11.66 11.96
C ALA A 22 -2.42 -11.83 13.29
N GLU A 23 -2.68 -10.74 14.01
CA GLU A 23 -3.27 -10.74 15.35
C GLU A 23 -4.37 -9.68 15.44
N ASP A 24 -5.58 -10.15 15.77
CA ASP A 24 -6.76 -9.31 15.99
C ASP A 24 -7.03 -8.28 14.86
N VAL A 25 -6.84 -8.72 13.62
CA VAL A 25 -6.99 -7.86 12.43
C VAL A 25 -8.48 -7.60 12.18
N THR A 26 -8.87 -6.32 12.18
CA THR A 26 -10.26 -5.90 11.97
C THR A 26 -10.32 -4.72 10.99
N PHE A 27 -10.92 -4.92 9.81
CA PHE A 27 -11.20 -3.86 8.83
C PHE A 27 -12.26 -4.32 7.84
N GLU A 28 -12.74 -3.36 7.05
CA GLU A 28 -13.69 -3.61 5.96
C GLU A 28 -13.22 -2.92 4.66
N VAL A 29 -13.57 -3.52 3.52
CA VAL A 29 -13.39 -2.93 2.18
C VAL A 29 -14.78 -2.68 1.60
N ARG A 30 -15.04 -1.42 1.24
CA ARG A 30 -16.34 -1.01 0.69
C ARG A 30 -16.40 -1.29 -0.80
N ARG A 31 -17.61 -1.42 -1.33
CA ARG A 31 -17.80 -1.63 -2.76
C ARG A 31 -17.33 -0.40 -3.56
N GLY A 32 -16.56 -0.64 -4.62
CA GLY A 32 -16.03 0.41 -5.52
C GLY A 32 -14.90 1.25 -4.93
N GLU A 33 -14.36 0.90 -3.74
CA GLU A 33 -13.16 1.58 -3.22
C GLU A 33 -11.86 0.88 -3.63
N MET A 34 -10.79 1.63 -3.67
CA MET A 34 -9.42 1.14 -3.67
C MET A 34 -8.89 1.22 -2.24
N PHE A 35 -8.75 0.06 -1.59
CA PHE A 35 -8.27 -0.07 -0.22
C PHE A 35 -6.83 -0.61 -0.23
N GLY A 36 -5.95 0.05 0.53
CA GLY A 36 -4.55 -0.35 0.68
C GLY A 36 -4.29 -1.04 2.02
N LEU A 37 -3.67 -2.22 2.01
CA LEU A 37 -3.08 -2.83 3.20
C LEU A 37 -1.57 -2.62 3.14
N ILE A 38 -1.08 -1.69 3.95
CA ILE A 38 0.25 -1.07 3.84
C ILE A 38 1.12 -1.49 5.01
N GLY A 39 2.38 -1.78 4.76
CA GLY A 39 3.34 -2.09 5.82
C GLY A 39 4.62 -2.72 5.26
N PRO A 40 5.67 -2.84 6.05
CA PRO A 40 6.94 -3.41 5.64
C PRO A 40 6.83 -4.89 5.31
N ASP A 41 7.94 -5.47 4.83
CA ASP A 41 8.04 -6.91 4.64
C ASP A 41 7.90 -7.63 5.99
N GLY A 42 7.13 -8.72 5.98
CA GLY A 42 6.83 -9.45 7.23
C GLY A 42 5.70 -8.84 8.08
N ALA A 43 5.10 -7.71 7.71
CA ALA A 43 3.99 -7.10 8.46
C ALA A 43 2.73 -7.96 8.54
N GLY A 44 2.61 -9.04 7.75
CA GLY A 44 1.43 -9.92 7.74
C GLY A 44 0.46 -9.68 6.58
N LYS A 45 0.77 -8.77 5.66
CA LYS A 45 -0.08 -8.39 4.52
C LYS A 45 -0.52 -9.58 3.67
N THR A 46 0.43 -10.34 3.12
CA THR A 46 0.15 -11.53 2.29
C THR A 46 -0.60 -12.62 3.06
N THR A 47 -0.31 -12.79 4.36
CA THR A 47 -1.07 -13.73 5.21
C THR A 47 -2.53 -13.31 5.33
N THR A 48 -2.79 -12.05 5.57
CA THR A 48 -4.14 -11.48 5.63
C THR A 48 -4.87 -11.65 4.28
N LEU A 49 -4.20 -11.35 3.16
CA LEU A 49 -4.78 -11.59 1.84
C LEU A 49 -5.14 -13.07 1.62
N ARG A 50 -4.25 -13.99 1.98
CA ARG A 50 -4.51 -15.43 1.82
C ARG A 50 -5.72 -15.92 2.62
N VAL A 51 -5.97 -15.33 3.79
CA VAL A 51 -7.19 -15.64 4.57
C VAL A 51 -8.43 -15.06 3.88
N ILE A 52 -8.38 -13.81 3.38
CA ILE A 52 -9.47 -13.16 2.63
C ILE A 52 -9.82 -13.94 1.35
N LEU A 53 -8.83 -14.53 0.70
CA LEU A 53 -8.98 -15.35 -0.51
C LEU A 53 -9.44 -16.80 -0.21
N GLY A 54 -9.52 -17.21 1.06
CA GLY A 54 -9.86 -18.57 1.45
C GLY A 54 -8.75 -19.60 1.22
N LEU A 55 -7.53 -19.15 0.93
CA LEU A 55 -6.35 -20.01 0.78
C LEU A 55 -5.80 -20.46 2.12
N LEU A 56 -6.15 -19.77 3.20
CA LEU A 56 -5.80 -20.10 4.58
C LEU A 56 -7.03 -19.92 5.48
N ALA A 57 -7.23 -20.84 6.43
CA ALA A 57 -8.22 -20.66 7.48
C ALA A 57 -7.66 -19.74 8.58
N PRO A 58 -8.45 -18.82 9.15
CA PRO A 58 -8.05 -18.10 10.35
C PRO A 58 -8.04 -19.05 11.56
N HIS A 59 -7.24 -18.76 12.61
CA HIS A 59 -7.29 -19.46 13.88
C HIS A 59 -8.35 -18.87 14.82
N ALA A 60 -8.63 -17.57 14.68
CA ALA A 60 -9.68 -16.87 15.39
C ALA A 60 -10.27 -15.76 14.51
N GLY A 61 -11.43 -15.24 14.91
CA GLY A 61 -12.16 -14.21 14.21
C GLY A 61 -12.95 -14.73 13.00
N THR A 62 -13.52 -13.80 12.24
CA THR A 62 -14.36 -14.12 11.07
C THR A 62 -13.92 -13.30 9.87
N VAL A 63 -14.07 -13.89 8.68
CA VAL A 63 -13.81 -13.22 7.39
C VAL A 63 -14.95 -13.52 6.45
N ARG A 64 -15.45 -12.46 5.80
CA ARG A 64 -16.38 -12.56 4.67
C ARG A 64 -15.80 -11.81 3.47
N THR A 65 -15.91 -12.43 2.31
CA THR A 65 -15.46 -11.85 1.03
C THR A 65 -16.57 -12.04 0.00
N CYS A 66 -17.02 -10.94 -0.60
CA CYS A 66 -18.18 -10.93 -1.51
C CYS A 66 -19.44 -11.60 -0.86
N GLY A 67 -19.65 -11.40 0.45
CA GLY A 67 -20.74 -12.02 1.20
C GLY A 67 -20.56 -13.51 1.54
N LEU A 68 -19.46 -14.14 1.08
CA LEU A 68 -19.18 -15.58 1.25
C LEU A 68 -18.22 -15.83 2.41
N GLU A 69 -18.25 -17.04 2.97
CA GLU A 69 -17.20 -17.56 3.86
C GLU A 69 -16.05 -18.15 3.02
N PRO A 70 -14.87 -17.49 2.97
CA PRO A 70 -13.85 -17.82 1.97
C PRO A 70 -13.40 -19.28 1.97
N VAL A 71 -13.17 -19.87 3.15
CA VAL A 71 -12.68 -21.25 3.26
C VAL A 71 -13.73 -22.28 2.87
N ARG A 72 -15.01 -22.03 3.20
CA ARG A 72 -16.10 -22.97 2.92
C ARG A 72 -16.62 -22.86 1.49
N GLN A 73 -16.60 -21.65 0.96
CA GLN A 73 -17.22 -21.33 -0.35
C GLN A 73 -16.16 -20.92 -1.40
N GLY A 74 -14.94 -21.46 -1.30
CA GLY A 74 -13.80 -21.06 -2.13
C GLY A 74 -14.04 -21.19 -3.64
N THR A 75 -14.75 -22.23 -4.08
CA THR A 75 -15.10 -22.41 -5.51
C THR A 75 -16.05 -21.32 -6.02
N GLU A 76 -17.00 -20.89 -5.21
CA GLU A 76 -17.90 -19.80 -5.57
C GLU A 76 -17.15 -18.46 -5.52
N LEU A 77 -16.35 -18.28 -4.48
CA LEU A 77 -15.53 -17.07 -4.28
C LEU A 77 -14.56 -16.84 -5.46
N SER A 78 -13.87 -17.89 -5.93
CA SER A 78 -12.90 -17.79 -7.02
C SER A 78 -13.50 -17.30 -8.36
N ARG A 79 -14.81 -17.38 -8.52
CA ARG A 79 -15.52 -16.84 -9.69
C ARG A 79 -15.82 -15.34 -9.57
N ARG A 80 -15.80 -14.80 -8.34
CA ARG A 80 -16.12 -13.40 -8.04
C ARG A 80 -14.89 -12.54 -7.80
N ILE A 81 -13.74 -13.16 -7.55
CA ILE A 81 -12.49 -12.45 -7.24
C ILE A 81 -11.45 -12.66 -8.33
N GLY A 82 -10.65 -11.63 -8.57
CA GLY A 82 -9.39 -11.72 -9.29
C GLY A 82 -8.24 -11.61 -8.29
N TYR A 83 -7.23 -12.47 -8.42
CA TYR A 83 -6.04 -12.40 -7.57
C TYR A 83 -4.78 -12.30 -8.42
N LEU A 84 -4.07 -11.21 -8.28
CA LEU A 84 -2.74 -11.00 -8.84
C LEU A 84 -1.72 -11.18 -7.71
N SER A 85 -1.03 -12.31 -7.72
CA SER A 85 0.02 -12.60 -6.74
C SER A 85 1.30 -11.85 -7.06
N GLN A 86 2.17 -11.69 -6.06
CA GLN A 86 3.49 -11.03 -6.18
C GLN A 86 4.36 -11.67 -7.30
N ARG A 87 4.27 -12.98 -7.50
CA ARG A 87 4.90 -13.68 -8.63
C ARG A 87 3.87 -13.93 -9.72
N PHE A 88 4.18 -13.51 -10.94
CA PHE A 88 3.27 -13.72 -12.08
C PHE A 88 3.06 -15.19 -12.38
N SER A 89 1.80 -15.60 -12.46
CA SER A 89 1.40 -16.95 -12.86
C SER A 89 1.18 -17.02 -14.38
N LEU A 90 2.10 -16.45 -15.18
CA LEU A 90 2.03 -16.47 -16.64
C LEU A 90 2.78 -17.67 -17.21
N TYR A 91 2.28 -18.20 -18.30
CA TYR A 91 2.95 -19.25 -19.07
C TYR A 91 3.86 -18.58 -20.09
N GLY A 92 5.17 -18.68 -19.90
CA GLY A 92 6.19 -17.96 -20.67
C GLY A 92 6.24 -18.36 -22.15
N ASP A 93 5.95 -19.63 -22.42
CA ASP A 93 5.88 -20.28 -23.74
C ASP A 93 4.58 -20.00 -24.50
N LEU A 94 3.59 -19.40 -23.86
CA LEU A 94 2.37 -18.95 -24.50
C LEU A 94 2.47 -17.46 -24.90
N THR A 95 1.80 -17.11 -25.99
CA THR A 95 1.63 -15.72 -26.41
C THR A 95 0.71 -14.95 -25.46
N VAL A 96 0.63 -13.63 -25.62
CA VAL A 96 -0.32 -12.78 -24.88
C VAL A 96 -1.76 -13.30 -25.07
N ASP A 97 -2.18 -13.55 -26.30
CA ASP A 97 -3.53 -14.05 -26.61
C ASP A 97 -3.78 -15.44 -26.03
N GLU A 98 -2.81 -16.34 -26.09
CA GLU A 98 -2.92 -17.70 -25.56
C GLU A 98 -2.99 -17.72 -24.03
N ASN A 99 -2.20 -16.88 -23.33
CA ASN A 99 -2.33 -16.71 -21.89
C ASN A 99 -3.76 -16.30 -21.51
N ILE A 100 -4.30 -15.25 -22.14
CA ILE A 100 -5.66 -14.77 -21.84
C ILE A 100 -6.71 -15.86 -22.16
N SER A 101 -6.55 -16.57 -23.28
CA SER A 101 -7.42 -17.69 -23.66
C SER A 101 -7.40 -18.80 -22.62
N PHE A 102 -6.23 -19.14 -22.10
CA PHE A 102 -6.06 -20.14 -21.07
C PHE A 102 -6.80 -19.77 -19.78
N PHE A 103 -6.60 -18.54 -19.28
CA PHE A 103 -7.32 -18.08 -18.08
C PHE A 103 -8.83 -17.96 -18.30
N ALA A 104 -9.28 -17.52 -19.49
CA ALA A 104 -10.70 -17.51 -19.83
C ALA A 104 -11.29 -18.93 -19.77
N SER A 105 -10.54 -19.94 -20.23
CA SER A 105 -10.95 -21.35 -20.20
C SER A 105 -11.04 -21.89 -18.77
N ILE A 106 -10.06 -21.59 -17.91
CA ILE A 106 -10.07 -22.00 -16.49
C ILE A 106 -11.31 -21.45 -15.78
N HIS A 107 -11.66 -20.18 -16.04
CA HIS A 107 -12.83 -19.54 -15.43
C HIS A 107 -14.14 -19.86 -16.16
N GLY A 108 -14.10 -20.66 -17.22
CA GLY A 108 -15.29 -21.04 -17.99
C GLY A 108 -15.98 -19.88 -18.71
N VAL A 109 -15.24 -18.81 -19.05
CA VAL A 109 -15.79 -17.61 -19.69
C VAL A 109 -16.11 -17.90 -21.15
N LYS A 110 -17.40 -17.89 -21.49
CA LYS A 110 -17.86 -18.02 -22.89
C LYS A 110 -17.81 -16.65 -23.58
N GLY A 111 -17.44 -16.64 -24.85
CA GLY A 111 -17.45 -15.41 -25.66
C GLY A 111 -16.44 -14.34 -25.17
N TRP A 112 -15.35 -14.74 -24.58
CA TRP A 112 -14.34 -13.88 -23.92
C TRP A 112 -13.57 -12.94 -24.87
N LYS A 113 -13.60 -13.19 -26.20
CA LYS A 113 -12.79 -12.44 -27.17
C LYS A 113 -13.04 -10.92 -27.18
N PRO A 114 -14.28 -10.39 -27.16
CA PRO A 114 -14.52 -8.96 -27.07
C PRO A 114 -13.91 -8.38 -25.78
N ARG A 115 -14.09 -9.07 -24.65
CA ARG A 115 -13.52 -8.63 -23.36
C ARG A 115 -11.98 -8.60 -23.37
N ARG A 116 -11.34 -9.59 -24.00
CA ARG A 116 -9.90 -9.58 -24.24
C ARG A 116 -9.48 -8.33 -25.01
N ASP A 117 -10.18 -8.01 -26.10
CA ASP A 117 -9.81 -6.87 -26.95
C ASP A 117 -9.93 -5.55 -26.18
N GLU A 118 -11.00 -5.36 -25.39
CA GLU A 118 -11.14 -4.23 -24.46
C GLU A 118 -9.99 -4.14 -23.46
N LEU A 119 -9.62 -5.27 -22.82
CA LEU A 119 -8.54 -5.32 -21.86
C LEU A 119 -7.18 -5.01 -22.50
N LEU A 120 -6.90 -5.57 -23.68
CA LEU A 120 -5.65 -5.31 -24.40
C LEU A 120 -5.53 -3.85 -24.83
N ASP A 121 -6.62 -3.21 -25.24
CA ASP A 121 -6.63 -1.78 -25.56
C ASP A 121 -6.43 -0.92 -24.33
N LEU A 122 -7.14 -1.18 -23.22
CA LEU A 122 -6.97 -0.49 -21.94
C LEU A 122 -5.51 -0.57 -21.45
N LEU A 123 -4.89 -1.73 -21.58
CA LEU A 123 -3.53 -2.02 -21.11
C LEU A 123 -2.45 -1.62 -22.13
N ARG A 124 -2.86 -1.17 -23.32
CA ARG A 124 -1.98 -0.87 -24.48
C ARG A 124 -1.12 -2.05 -24.89
N MET A 125 -1.72 -3.24 -24.87
CA MET A 125 -1.06 -4.51 -25.20
C MET A 125 -1.45 -5.07 -26.59
N THR A 126 -2.40 -4.45 -27.27
CA THR A 126 -2.90 -4.86 -28.60
C THR A 126 -1.78 -5.14 -29.61
N PRO A 127 -0.69 -4.32 -29.75
CA PRO A 127 0.38 -4.60 -30.71
C PRO A 127 1.23 -5.83 -30.37
N PHE A 128 1.07 -6.39 -29.17
CA PHE A 128 1.93 -7.47 -28.65
C PHE A 128 1.22 -8.82 -28.55
N ARG A 129 0.01 -8.95 -29.09
CA ARG A 129 -0.86 -10.14 -28.97
C ARG A 129 -0.20 -11.47 -29.30
N GLY A 130 0.61 -11.49 -30.36
CA GLY A 130 1.35 -12.67 -30.82
C GLY A 130 2.73 -12.85 -30.17
N ARG A 131 3.13 -11.98 -29.21
CA ARG A 131 4.43 -12.09 -28.55
C ARG A 131 4.35 -13.09 -27.40
N LEU A 132 5.36 -13.96 -27.28
CA LEU A 132 5.51 -14.88 -26.13
C LEU A 132 5.66 -14.09 -24.83
N ALA A 133 5.03 -14.57 -23.74
CA ALA A 133 5.06 -13.91 -22.45
C ALA A 133 6.50 -13.77 -21.91
N ASP A 134 7.38 -14.74 -22.15
CA ASP A 134 8.80 -14.64 -21.72
C ASP A 134 9.56 -13.51 -22.41
N ARG A 135 9.13 -13.08 -23.59
CA ARG A 135 9.74 -11.97 -24.34
C ARG A 135 9.17 -10.59 -23.99
N LEU A 136 8.30 -10.51 -22.99
CA LEU A 136 7.74 -9.25 -22.50
C LEU A 136 8.67 -8.66 -21.42
N SER A 137 8.70 -7.32 -21.32
CA SER A 137 9.31 -6.63 -20.18
C SER A 137 8.53 -6.89 -18.88
N GLY A 138 9.13 -6.63 -17.72
CA GLY A 138 8.47 -6.80 -16.43
C GLY A 138 7.12 -6.08 -16.34
N GLY A 139 7.07 -4.80 -16.72
CA GLY A 139 5.83 -4.02 -16.74
C GLY A 139 4.80 -4.55 -17.74
N MET A 140 5.23 -5.13 -18.89
CA MET A 140 4.31 -5.78 -19.83
C MET A 140 3.79 -7.12 -19.29
N LYS A 141 4.64 -7.91 -18.61
CA LYS A 141 4.21 -9.15 -17.92
C LYS A 141 3.14 -8.84 -16.87
N GLN A 142 3.33 -7.77 -16.12
CA GLN A 142 2.37 -7.32 -15.11
C GLN A 142 1.01 -6.93 -15.75
N LYS A 143 1.03 -6.18 -16.86
CA LYS A 143 -0.18 -5.83 -17.61
C LYS A 143 -0.89 -7.07 -18.16
N LEU A 144 -0.14 -8.03 -18.69
CA LEU A 144 -0.71 -9.29 -19.14
C LEU A 144 -1.34 -10.08 -17.99
N ALA A 145 -0.66 -10.18 -16.85
CA ALA A 145 -1.19 -10.85 -15.67
C ALA A 145 -2.48 -10.18 -15.17
N LEU A 146 -2.54 -8.84 -15.20
CA LEU A 146 -3.76 -8.10 -14.89
C LEU A 146 -4.88 -8.40 -15.90
N ALA A 147 -4.60 -8.46 -17.21
CA ALA A 147 -5.58 -8.85 -18.23
C ALA A 147 -6.14 -10.24 -17.97
N CYS A 148 -5.26 -11.21 -17.70
CA CYS A 148 -5.66 -12.57 -17.36
C CYS A 148 -6.56 -12.64 -16.11
N THR A 149 -6.25 -11.81 -15.11
CA THR A 149 -7.02 -11.74 -13.86
C THR A 149 -8.38 -11.06 -14.04
N LEU A 150 -8.52 -10.15 -15.01
CA LEU A 150 -9.75 -9.41 -15.27
C LEU A 150 -10.69 -10.05 -16.30
N ILE A 151 -10.27 -11.14 -16.99
CA ILE A 151 -11.01 -11.72 -18.10
C ILE A 151 -12.38 -12.25 -17.69
N HIS A 152 -12.53 -12.70 -16.45
CA HIS A 152 -13.80 -13.23 -15.91
C HIS A 152 -14.65 -12.17 -15.19
N THR A 153 -14.28 -10.88 -15.26
CA THR A 153 -15.01 -9.73 -14.73
C THR A 153 -15.30 -9.87 -13.22
N PRO A 154 -14.27 -9.88 -12.37
CA PRO A 154 -14.43 -10.05 -10.93
C PRO A 154 -15.12 -8.85 -10.26
N GLU A 155 -15.77 -9.07 -9.09
CA GLU A 155 -16.32 -8.03 -8.24
C GLU A 155 -15.25 -7.35 -7.35
N LEU A 156 -14.21 -8.13 -7.01
CA LEU A 156 -13.07 -7.72 -6.20
C LEU A 156 -11.78 -8.15 -6.89
N LEU A 157 -10.87 -7.20 -7.07
CA LEU A 157 -9.50 -7.46 -7.52
C LEU A 157 -8.55 -7.30 -6.33
N VAL A 158 -7.86 -8.39 -6.00
CA VAL A 158 -6.85 -8.45 -4.95
C VAL A 158 -5.47 -8.46 -5.59
N LEU A 159 -4.60 -7.54 -5.18
CA LEU A 159 -3.28 -7.30 -5.75
C LEU A 159 -2.23 -7.39 -4.64
N ASP A 160 -1.36 -8.40 -4.70
CA ASP A 160 -0.31 -8.61 -3.70
C ASP A 160 1.02 -8.04 -4.20
N GLU A 161 1.37 -6.84 -3.73
CA GLU A 161 2.58 -6.08 -4.08
C GLU A 161 2.79 -5.98 -5.61
N PRO A 162 1.80 -5.50 -6.36
CA PRO A 162 1.77 -5.65 -7.81
C PRO A 162 2.89 -4.90 -8.54
N THR A 163 3.59 -3.96 -7.91
CA THR A 163 4.59 -3.10 -8.53
C THR A 163 6.01 -3.33 -8.03
N THR A 164 6.21 -4.34 -7.17
CA THR A 164 7.53 -4.70 -6.66
C THR A 164 8.43 -5.17 -7.81
N GLY A 165 9.61 -4.56 -7.95
CA GLY A 165 10.56 -4.86 -9.02
C GLY A 165 10.20 -4.28 -10.40
N VAL A 166 9.20 -3.40 -10.50
CA VAL A 166 8.80 -2.72 -11.73
C VAL A 166 9.45 -1.34 -11.80
N ASP A 167 9.91 -0.95 -12.99
CA ASP A 167 10.50 0.37 -13.23
C ASP A 167 9.50 1.52 -12.92
N PRO A 168 9.98 2.72 -12.56
CA PRO A 168 9.11 3.82 -12.11
C PRO A 168 8.07 4.28 -13.16
N VAL A 169 8.38 4.16 -14.46
CA VAL A 169 7.47 4.58 -15.53
C VAL A 169 6.33 3.57 -15.67
N SER A 170 6.67 2.29 -15.75
CA SER A 170 5.70 1.19 -15.81
C SER A 170 4.83 1.15 -14.55
N ARG A 171 5.43 1.37 -13.36
CA ARG A 171 4.73 1.46 -12.08
C ARG A 171 3.68 2.58 -12.09
N ARG A 172 4.05 3.78 -12.51
CA ARG A 172 3.10 4.92 -12.63
C ARG A 172 1.96 4.62 -13.59
N ASP A 173 2.25 4.00 -14.73
CA ASP A 173 1.24 3.65 -15.73
C ASP A 173 0.30 2.55 -15.21
N PHE A 174 0.80 1.58 -14.46
CA PHE A 174 0.00 0.54 -13.83
C PHE A 174 -1.00 1.12 -12.82
N TRP A 175 -0.56 2.04 -11.96
CA TRP A 175 -1.43 2.72 -11.02
C TRP A 175 -2.52 3.58 -11.69
N LYS A 176 -2.22 4.19 -12.85
CA LYS A 176 -3.24 4.89 -13.65
C LYS A 176 -4.33 3.93 -14.14
N ILE A 177 -3.93 2.73 -14.55
CA ILE A 177 -4.88 1.68 -14.96
C ILE A 177 -5.74 1.26 -13.77
N LEU A 178 -5.16 0.98 -12.60
CA LEU A 178 -5.93 0.65 -11.40
C LEU A 178 -6.93 1.74 -11.02
N SER A 179 -6.52 3.01 -11.08
CA SER A 179 -7.39 4.15 -10.81
C SER A 179 -8.53 4.27 -11.83
N HIS A 180 -8.32 3.87 -13.09
CA HIS A 180 -9.37 3.81 -14.10
C HIS A 180 -10.37 2.71 -13.79
N LEU A 181 -9.90 1.49 -13.53
CA LEU A 181 -10.74 0.35 -13.17
C LEU A 181 -11.59 0.63 -11.91
N GLN A 182 -11.01 1.31 -10.91
CA GLN A 182 -11.74 1.70 -9.71
C GLN A 182 -12.85 2.72 -10.01
N ARG A 183 -12.60 3.72 -10.86
CA ARG A 183 -13.62 4.69 -11.28
C ARG A 183 -14.76 4.04 -12.07
N ASP A 184 -14.49 2.94 -12.76
CA ASP A 184 -15.50 2.14 -13.44
C ASP A 184 -16.27 1.21 -12.48
N GLY A 185 -16.01 1.33 -11.16
CA GLY A 185 -16.76 0.64 -10.11
C GLY A 185 -16.13 -0.66 -9.60
N LEU A 186 -14.94 -1.06 -10.10
CA LEU A 186 -14.25 -2.23 -9.58
C LEU A 186 -13.72 -1.96 -8.17
N THR A 187 -13.95 -2.91 -7.26
CA THR A 187 -13.36 -2.87 -5.91
C THR A 187 -11.94 -3.41 -5.95
N LEU A 188 -11.01 -2.70 -5.34
CA LEU A 188 -9.59 -3.05 -5.31
C LEU A 188 -9.08 -3.19 -3.88
N LEU A 189 -8.41 -4.29 -3.57
CA LEU A 189 -7.63 -4.50 -2.35
C LEU A 189 -6.17 -4.69 -2.74
N VAL A 190 -5.31 -3.75 -2.37
CA VAL A 190 -3.91 -3.73 -2.78
C VAL A 190 -3.02 -3.82 -1.56
N THR A 191 -2.01 -4.69 -1.59
CA THR A 191 -0.90 -4.61 -0.62
C THR A 191 0.30 -3.93 -1.24
N THR A 192 1.02 -3.15 -0.46
CA THR A 192 2.30 -2.56 -0.86
C THR A 192 3.14 -2.18 0.37
N PRO A 193 4.48 -2.29 0.30
CA PRO A 193 5.35 -1.69 1.31
C PRO A 193 5.59 -0.19 1.06
N TYR A 194 5.17 0.34 -0.09
CA TYR A 194 5.49 1.71 -0.52
C TYR A 194 4.39 2.70 -0.12
N LEU A 195 4.74 3.67 0.73
CA LEU A 195 3.80 4.66 1.24
C LEU A 195 3.36 5.69 0.18
N ASP A 196 4.19 5.95 -0.84
CA ASP A 196 3.81 6.77 -2.00
C ASP A 196 2.70 6.14 -2.86
N GLU A 197 2.58 4.80 -2.84
CA GLU A 197 1.48 4.08 -3.46
C GLU A 197 0.20 4.14 -2.61
N ALA A 198 0.34 4.11 -1.30
CA ALA A 198 -0.76 4.25 -0.35
C ALA A 198 -1.58 5.54 -0.55
N GLU A 199 -0.92 6.63 -0.96
CA GLU A 199 -1.55 7.91 -1.31
C GLU A 199 -2.59 7.82 -2.43
N ARG A 200 -2.57 6.74 -3.21
CA ARG A 200 -3.50 6.51 -4.31
C ARG A 200 -4.78 5.78 -3.90
N CYS A 201 -4.78 5.24 -2.69
CA CYS A 201 -5.93 4.53 -2.12
C CYS A 201 -6.90 5.52 -1.45
N GLN A 202 -8.20 5.24 -1.49
CA GLN A 202 -9.20 6.04 -0.77
C GLN A 202 -9.11 5.82 0.74
N ARG A 203 -8.84 4.59 1.16
CA ARG A 203 -8.58 4.23 2.56
C ARG A 203 -7.42 3.24 2.60
N ILE A 204 -6.70 3.30 3.70
CA ILE A 204 -5.58 2.40 3.97
C ILE A 204 -5.69 1.81 5.39
N ALA A 205 -5.16 0.62 5.54
CA ALA A 205 -4.82 0.02 6.82
C ALA A 205 -3.30 -0.03 6.91
N LEU A 206 -2.72 0.64 7.89
CA LEU A 206 -1.31 0.52 8.22
C LEU A 206 -1.09 -0.70 9.11
N MET A 207 -0.18 -1.57 8.71
CA MET A 207 0.07 -2.84 9.39
C MET A 207 1.55 -3.01 9.70
N ASP A 208 1.86 -3.41 10.93
CA ASP A 208 3.21 -3.80 11.35
C ASP A 208 3.15 -5.01 12.28
N ARG A 209 4.10 -5.95 12.13
CA ARG A 209 4.26 -7.16 12.98
C ARG A 209 2.95 -7.91 13.26
N GLY A 210 2.12 -8.05 12.24
CA GLY A 210 0.85 -8.77 12.32
C GLY A 210 -0.32 -7.97 12.89
N ARG A 211 -0.13 -6.71 13.27
CA ARG A 211 -1.18 -5.86 13.88
C ARG A 211 -1.54 -4.69 13.00
N LEU A 212 -2.80 -4.28 13.06
CA LEU A 212 -3.22 -3.01 12.46
C LEU A 212 -2.88 -1.85 13.40
N LEU A 213 -2.18 -0.85 12.89
CA LEU A 213 -1.87 0.38 13.59
C LEU A 213 -3.00 1.40 13.48
N THR A 214 -3.58 1.53 12.28
CA THR A 214 -4.69 2.44 12.01
C THR A 214 -5.38 2.07 10.70
N VAL A 215 -6.63 2.49 10.53
CA VAL A 215 -7.42 2.33 9.30
C VAL A 215 -8.15 3.63 9.01
N ASP A 216 -7.73 4.38 7.99
CA ASP A 216 -8.42 5.61 7.56
C ASP A 216 -8.01 6.05 6.15
N ALA A 217 -8.59 7.15 5.67
CA ALA A 217 -8.14 7.82 4.44
C ALA A 217 -6.76 8.46 4.66
N PRO A 218 -5.83 8.38 3.68
CA PRO A 218 -4.52 9.03 3.76
C PRO A 218 -4.60 10.53 4.12
N SER A 219 -5.59 11.23 3.56
CA SER A 219 -5.82 12.65 3.85
C SER A 219 -6.23 12.92 5.30
N HIS A 220 -7.06 12.04 5.90
CA HIS A 220 -7.46 12.15 7.30
C HIS A 220 -6.29 11.88 8.23
N LEU A 221 -5.53 10.81 7.98
CA LEU A 221 -4.34 10.49 8.77
C LEU A 221 -3.36 11.67 8.81
N LYS A 222 -3.11 12.31 7.65
CA LYS A 222 -2.28 13.52 7.58
C LYS A 222 -2.92 14.73 8.27
N ALA A 223 -4.26 14.79 8.28
CA ALA A 223 -4.97 15.86 8.95
C ALA A 223 -4.95 15.72 10.48
N GLU A 224 -4.97 14.49 11.00
CA GLU A 224 -4.93 14.18 12.43
C GLU A 224 -3.52 14.34 13.04
N ALA A 225 -2.47 14.33 12.24
CA ALA A 225 -1.12 14.63 12.72
C ALA A 225 -1.07 16.10 13.17
N GLY A 226 -1.30 16.31 14.46
CA GLY A 226 -1.49 17.64 15.06
C GLY A 226 -0.20 18.44 15.18
N GLU A 227 0.93 17.78 15.38
CA GLU A 227 2.22 18.44 15.60
C GLU A 227 2.82 18.98 14.30
N ALA A 228 3.47 20.13 14.41
CA ALA A 228 4.17 20.76 13.29
C ALA A 228 5.45 19.98 12.94
N ILE A 229 5.70 19.81 11.64
CA ILE A 229 6.92 19.19 11.11
C ILE A 229 7.72 20.25 10.36
N LEU A 230 9.02 20.33 10.66
CA LEU A 230 9.98 21.15 9.93
C LEU A 230 10.85 20.27 9.05
N GLU A 231 10.89 20.57 7.76
CA GLU A 231 11.90 20.05 6.85
C GLU A 231 13.16 20.88 6.96
N ILE A 232 14.28 20.22 7.25
CA ILE A 232 15.57 20.85 7.48
C ILE A 232 16.58 20.28 6.49
N LEU A 233 17.29 21.17 5.78
CA LEU A 233 18.44 20.83 4.95
C LEU A 233 19.67 21.47 5.59
N ALA A 234 20.56 20.64 6.14
CA ALA A 234 21.73 21.08 6.90
C ALA A 234 22.93 20.14 6.73
N ARG A 235 24.14 20.68 6.85
CA ARG A 235 25.41 19.96 6.69
C ARG A 235 26.40 20.26 7.81
N PRO A 236 27.09 19.23 8.36
CA PRO A 236 26.96 17.80 8.03
C PRO A 236 25.66 17.21 8.59
N LYS A 237 24.92 16.45 7.78
CA LYS A 237 23.60 15.90 8.11
C LYS A 237 23.60 15.09 9.41
N ARG A 238 24.62 14.25 9.65
CA ARG A 238 24.71 13.42 10.85
C ARG A 238 24.75 14.29 12.12
N GLN A 239 25.58 15.32 12.14
CA GLN A 239 25.68 16.22 13.29
C GLN A 239 24.37 16.99 13.50
N ALA A 240 23.74 17.44 12.41
CA ALA A 240 22.42 18.08 12.50
C ALA A 240 21.37 17.13 13.12
N THR A 241 21.34 15.85 12.70
CA THR A 241 20.42 14.85 13.27
C THR A 241 20.67 14.62 14.77
N GLU A 242 21.93 14.42 15.16
CA GLU A 242 22.33 14.21 16.56
C GLU A 242 21.93 15.43 17.40
N ARG A 243 22.25 16.64 16.94
CA ARG A 243 21.91 17.87 17.64
C ARG A 243 20.42 18.13 17.78
N LEU A 244 19.64 17.93 16.71
CA LEU A 244 18.18 18.10 16.74
C LEU A 244 17.52 17.17 17.75
N ARG A 245 17.98 15.93 17.88
CA ARG A 245 17.45 14.95 18.86
C ARG A 245 17.71 15.33 20.31
N GLU A 246 18.71 16.16 20.59
CA GLU A 246 19.01 16.66 21.93
C GLU A 246 18.11 17.82 22.35
N LEU A 247 17.43 18.47 21.40
CA LEU A 247 16.61 19.64 21.68
C LEU A 247 15.27 19.26 22.32
N PRO A 248 14.89 19.85 23.45
CA PRO A 248 13.70 19.48 24.18
C PRO A 248 12.39 19.79 23.45
N GLU A 249 12.43 20.69 22.48
CA GLU A 249 11.29 21.07 21.63
C GLU A 249 11.14 20.16 20.41
N VAL A 250 12.05 19.21 20.19
CA VAL A 250 11.98 18.23 19.12
C VAL A 250 11.52 16.90 19.70
N ALA A 251 10.42 16.36 19.17
CA ALA A 251 9.87 15.07 19.57
C ALA A 251 10.57 13.91 18.87
N ASP A 252 10.80 14.05 17.54
CA ASP A 252 11.48 13.06 16.71
C ASP A 252 12.19 13.69 15.53
N VAL A 253 13.22 13.01 15.00
CA VAL A 253 13.97 13.43 13.81
C VAL A 253 14.13 12.26 12.87
N GLN A 254 13.55 12.39 11.69
CA GLN A 254 13.59 11.41 10.62
C GLN A 254 14.44 11.91 9.44
N SER A 255 14.96 10.96 8.67
CA SER A 255 15.92 11.24 7.60
C SER A 255 15.39 10.79 6.24
N PHE A 256 15.16 11.75 5.34
CA PHE A 256 14.66 11.52 3.97
C PHE A 256 15.70 11.98 2.94
N GLY A 257 16.56 11.06 2.51
CA GLY A 257 17.69 11.42 1.64
C GLY A 257 18.57 12.47 2.28
N GLU A 258 18.73 13.66 1.68
CA GLU A 258 19.50 14.79 2.23
C GLU A 258 18.71 15.65 3.23
N ARG A 259 17.41 15.40 3.39
CA ARG A 259 16.51 16.20 4.23
C ARG A 259 16.26 15.52 5.56
N LEU A 260 16.01 16.33 6.58
CA LEU A 260 15.57 15.90 7.91
C LEU A 260 14.16 16.43 8.15
N HIS A 261 13.28 15.61 8.67
CA HIS A 261 12.00 16.03 9.23
C HIS A 261 12.11 16.03 10.76
N ALA A 262 11.92 17.19 11.35
CA ALA A 262 11.88 17.35 12.80
C ALA A 262 10.43 17.61 13.23
N THR A 263 9.86 16.70 14.02
CA THR A 263 8.54 16.86 14.63
C THR A 263 8.68 17.71 15.89
N LEU A 264 7.88 18.78 15.99
CA LEU A 264 7.95 19.75 17.08
C LEU A 264 7.00 19.36 18.21
N LYS A 265 7.56 19.14 19.40
CA LYS A 265 6.80 18.73 20.58
C LYS A 265 5.88 19.84 21.07
N GLY A 266 4.58 19.58 21.09
CA GLY A 266 3.57 20.50 21.65
C GLY A 266 3.31 21.74 20.81
N ILE A 267 3.82 21.81 19.57
CA ILE A 267 3.51 22.90 18.64
C ILE A 267 2.51 22.39 17.62
N ASP A 268 1.27 22.88 17.70
CA ASP A 268 0.23 22.57 16.74
C ASP A 268 0.59 23.20 15.38
N ARG A 269 0.52 22.39 14.31
CA ARG A 269 0.75 22.84 12.93
C ARG A 269 -0.22 23.94 12.49
N ALA A 270 -1.41 24.03 13.10
CA ALA A 270 -2.37 25.10 12.87
C ALA A 270 -1.91 26.46 13.43
N ASN A 271 -0.77 26.49 14.14
CA ASN A 271 -0.15 27.72 14.68
C ASN A 271 1.10 28.10 13.85
N PRO A 272 0.97 28.83 12.73
CA PRO A 272 2.09 29.16 11.85
C PRO A 272 3.12 30.07 12.52
N GLU A 273 2.71 30.94 13.45
CA GLU A 273 3.63 31.84 14.17
C GLU A 273 4.55 31.05 15.11
N ALA A 274 3.99 30.12 15.89
CA ALA A 274 4.79 29.25 16.77
C ALA A 274 5.72 28.34 15.95
N THR A 275 5.24 27.80 14.83
CA THR A 275 6.04 26.96 13.92
C THR A 275 7.20 27.75 13.31
N LYS A 276 6.96 28.99 12.86
CA LYS A 276 8.00 29.86 12.32
C LYS A 276 9.02 30.26 13.37
N ALA A 277 8.57 30.57 14.58
CA ALA A 277 9.46 30.89 15.70
C ALA A 277 10.37 29.68 16.06
N ALA A 278 9.80 28.46 16.08
CA ALA A 278 10.58 27.23 16.28
C ALA A 278 11.60 27.03 15.16
N ALA A 279 11.20 27.19 13.91
CA ALA A 279 12.11 27.07 12.75
C ALA A 279 13.32 28.00 12.88
N SER A 280 13.08 29.25 13.29
CA SER A 280 14.16 30.21 13.49
C SER A 280 15.08 29.83 14.65
N ARG A 281 14.53 29.30 15.76
CA ARG A 281 15.34 28.82 16.90
C ARG A 281 16.21 27.64 16.54
N LEU A 282 15.63 26.63 15.86
CA LEU A 282 16.35 25.46 15.43
C LEU A 282 17.49 25.83 14.45
N ALA A 283 17.22 26.72 13.50
CA ALA A 283 18.24 27.19 12.57
C ALA A 283 19.38 27.90 13.28
N ALA A 284 19.07 28.76 14.28
CA ALA A 284 20.06 29.47 15.06
C ALA A 284 20.90 28.54 15.95
N ASP A 285 20.27 27.54 16.57
CA ASP A 285 20.95 26.54 17.39
C ASP A 285 21.93 25.68 16.54
N LEU A 286 21.48 25.18 15.40
CA LEU A 286 22.34 24.41 14.48
C LEU A 286 23.54 25.25 14.02
N ALA A 287 23.31 26.51 13.62
CA ALA A 287 24.39 27.44 13.21
C ALA A 287 25.39 27.73 14.33
N ALA A 288 24.89 27.89 15.56
CA ALA A 288 25.76 28.10 16.75
C ALA A 288 26.67 26.88 17.03
N HIS A 289 26.30 25.70 16.59
CA HIS A 289 27.10 24.47 16.70
C HIS A 289 27.95 24.18 15.44
N GLY A 290 28.09 25.15 14.53
CA GLY A 290 28.94 25.03 13.35
C GLY A 290 28.31 24.16 12.22
N ILE A 291 27.01 23.97 12.27
CA ILE A 291 26.26 23.24 11.26
C ILE A 291 25.71 24.23 10.24
N GLU A 292 26.05 24.04 8.97
CA GLU A 292 25.57 24.88 7.87
C GLU A 292 24.09 24.53 7.57
N VAL A 293 23.20 25.53 7.73
CA VAL A 293 21.77 25.38 7.48
C VAL A 293 21.41 26.01 6.15
N GLU A 294 21.04 25.19 5.17
CA GLU A 294 20.60 25.67 3.84
C GLU A 294 19.14 26.13 3.87
N SER A 295 18.26 25.37 4.56
CA SER A 295 16.85 25.74 4.70
C SER A 295 16.18 25.07 5.91
N VAL A 296 15.21 25.78 6.50
CA VAL A 296 14.25 25.23 7.49
C VAL A 296 12.88 25.75 7.10
N ARG A 297 11.94 24.83 6.84
CA ARG A 297 10.59 25.21 6.44
C ARG A 297 9.54 24.25 7.01
N PRO A 298 8.33 24.75 7.33
CA PRO A 298 7.23 23.89 7.70
C PRO A 298 6.76 23.05 6.50
N VAL A 299 6.45 21.79 6.76
CA VAL A 299 5.90 20.86 5.76
C VAL A 299 4.67 20.14 6.30
N LEU A 300 3.84 19.65 5.39
CA LEU A 300 2.74 18.76 5.76
C LEU A 300 3.31 17.37 6.08
N PRO A 301 2.75 16.67 7.08
CA PRO A 301 3.11 15.31 7.40
C PRO A 301 3.00 14.40 6.18
N THR A 302 3.96 13.54 5.95
CA THR A 302 3.89 12.45 4.99
C THR A 302 3.25 11.23 5.66
N LEU A 303 2.81 10.24 4.87
CA LEU A 303 2.38 8.96 5.44
C LEU A 303 3.51 8.22 6.17
N GLU A 304 4.76 8.50 5.81
CA GLU A 304 5.93 7.92 6.45
C GLU A 304 6.13 8.47 7.86
N ASP A 305 5.99 9.80 8.03
CA ASP A 305 6.00 10.45 9.36
C ASP A 305 4.91 9.84 10.27
N ILE A 306 3.70 9.64 9.71
CA ILE A 306 2.57 9.07 10.44
C ILE A 306 2.81 7.61 10.81
N PHE A 307 3.32 6.82 9.87
CA PHE A 307 3.58 5.40 10.09
C PHE A 307 4.57 5.20 11.23
N ILE A 308 5.66 5.96 11.25
CA ILE A 308 6.67 5.90 12.31
C ILE A 308 6.07 6.34 13.64
N ALA A 309 5.35 7.47 13.68
CA ALA A 309 4.68 7.94 14.91
C ALA A 309 3.69 6.90 15.47
N ARG A 310 2.97 6.16 14.61
CA ARG A 310 2.05 5.09 15.05
C ARG A 310 2.78 3.85 15.57
N ILE A 311 3.94 3.50 14.99
CA ILE A 311 4.80 2.41 15.50
C ILE A 311 5.30 2.74 16.91
N GLU A 312 5.81 3.96 17.12
CA GLU A 312 6.30 4.44 18.41
C GLU A 312 5.19 4.47 19.47
N ALA A 313 4.02 4.99 19.12
CA ALA A 313 2.85 5.01 20.00
C ALA A 313 2.38 3.60 20.39
N ALA A 314 2.57 2.60 19.52
CA ALA A 314 2.27 1.20 19.78
C ALA A 314 3.36 0.49 20.63
N GLY A 315 4.43 1.17 21.02
CA GLY A 315 5.57 0.60 21.76
C GLY A 315 6.37 -0.42 20.95
N LEU A 316 6.32 -0.34 19.62
CA LEU A 316 7.04 -1.20 18.70
C LEU A 316 8.38 -0.53 18.33
N ASP A 317 9.46 -1.32 18.30
CA ASP A 317 10.80 -0.80 17.98
C ASP A 317 10.89 -0.38 16.50
N THR A 318 11.24 0.89 16.25
CA THR A 318 11.33 1.49 14.90
C THR A 318 12.54 1.01 14.09
N ALA A 319 13.55 0.39 14.74
CA ALA A 319 14.81 0.01 14.09
C ALA A 319 14.65 -1.02 12.93
N ALA A 320 13.51 -1.71 12.83
CA ALA A 320 13.25 -2.73 11.81
C ALA A 320 12.35 -2.23 10.66
N ALA A 321 11.68 -1.08 10.81
CA ALA A 321 10.68 -0.59 9.85
C ALA A 321 11.28 0.24 8.69
N VAL A 322 12.55 0.65 8.78
CA VAL A 322 13.24 1.59 7.85
C VAL A 322 14.37 0.90 7.04
N ARG A 323 14.33 -0.41 6.90
CA ARG A 323 15.31 -1.13 6.04
C ARG A 323 14.73 -1.56 4.72
#